data_dd71d40bb88318ca91b3690fc3d41192
#
_entry.id   dd71d40bb88318ca91b3690fc3d41192
#
_cell.length_a   1.000
_cell.length_b   1.000
_cell.length_c   1.000
_cell.angle_alpha   90.00
_cell.angle_beta   90.00
_cell.angle_gamma   90.00
#
_symmetry.space_group_name_H-M   'P 1'
#
loop_
_entity.id
_entity.type
_entity.pdbx_description
1 polymer ?
#
loop_
_entity_poly.entity_id
_entity_poly.type
_entity_poly.pdbx_seq_one_letter_code
_entity_poly.pdbx_strand_id
1 'polypeptide(L)'
;MSIKTMNSTPAADGFTMPAEWAHQQAVWMIWPFRPDNWREAGRFAQATFAKVADAIGQATPVFMGVPAQFMEQARAIMPAHVTLVEMASDDCWARDTGPTIVTNTAGECRGVDWGFNAWGGHKGGLYYPWNQDEEVAARMLEQHGMDRYDAPLILEGGSIHVDGEGTCLTTAECLLNENRNPHLTKAQIEAHLRDYLGVKSFIWLDEGVYMDETDGHIDNMCCFVRPGEVALHWTDDENDPQYARSLAALQVLEAAVDAKGRKLKVWKLPQPGPLYCTEEESAGVESGSGVPREAEGRLAGSYVNFLITNGSIVYPLLDAATDGEAQRILEEIFPEHKVVGVPAREILLGGGNIHCITQQIPSGK
;
A
#
# COMPACT_ATOMS: atom_id res chain seq x y z
N MET A 1 24.48 8.62 -9.26
CA MET A 1 24.47 10.04 -9.77
C MET A 1 23.50 10.80 -8.88
N SER A 2 23.75 12.09 -8.61
CA SER A 2 22.77 12.88 -7.84
C SER A 2 21.50 13.05 -8.66
N ILE A 3 20.35 12.67 -8.09
CA ILE A 3 19.02 12.93 -8.68
C ILE A 3 18.69 14.42 -8.57
N LYS A 4 17.82 14.91 -9.45
CA LYS A 4 17.36 16.30 -9.44
C LYS A 4 15.97 16.39 -8.81
N THR A 5 15.75 17.43 -8.03
CA THR A 5 14.40 17.85 -7.67
C THR A 5 13.87 18.78 -8.75
N MET A 6 12.73 18.42 -9.33
CA MET A 6 12.07 19.18 -10.40
C MET A 6 11.33 20.38 -9.80
N ASN A 7 11.31 21.49 -10.54
CA ASN A 7 10.58 22.72 -10.14
C ASN A 7 9.20 22.83 -10.81
N SER A 8 8.79 21.77 -11.54
CA SER A 8 7.49 21.64 -12.23
C SER A 8 6.66 20.55 -11.56
N THR A 9 5.52 20.22 -12.13
CA THR A 9 4.72 19.08 -11.71
C THR A 9 4.77 17.96 -12.76
N PRO A 10 4.55 16.69 -12.39
CA PRO A 10 4.50 15.57 -13.34
C PRO A 10 3.58 15.84 -14.54
N ALA A 11 2.35 16.28 -14.29
CA ALA A 11 1.38 16.55 -15.37
C ALA A 11 1.84 17.65 -16.33
N ALA A 12 2.49 18.71 -15.82
CA ALA A 12 3.05 19.78 -16.66
C ALA A 12 4.20 19.28 -17.55
N ASP A 13 4.95 18.27 -17.08
CA ASP A 13 6.06 17.65 -17.81
C ASP A 13 5.61 16.45 -18.68
N GLY A 14 4.30 16.14 -18.70
CA GLY A 14 3.74 15.03 -19.50
C GLY A 14 3.87 13.65 -18.87
N PHE A 15 4.05 13.58 -17.54
CA PHE A 15 4.09 12.34 -16.78
C PHE A 15 2.74 12.03 -16.14
N THR A 16 2.43 10.74 -16.01
CA THR A 16 1.24 10.22 -15.33
C THR A 16 1.58 9.00 -14.50
N MET A 17 0.83 8.74 -13.43
CA MET A 17 0.95 7.51 -12.66
C MET A 17 0.39 6.34 -13.48
N PRO A 18 1.19 5.31 -13.80
CA PRO A 18 0.70 4.12 -14.47
C PRO A 18 -0.11 3.25 -13.50
N ALA A 19 -0.96 2.38 -14.03
CA ALA A 19 -1.63 1.36 -13.23
C ALA A 19 -0.63 0.38 -12.61
N GLU A 20 -1.00 -0.27 -11.51
CA GLU A 20 -0.13 -1.22 -10.80
C GLU A 20 0.27 -2.43 -11.67
N TRP A 21 -0.58 -2.84 -12.60
CA TRP A 21 -0.27 -3.91 -13.58
C TRP A 21 0.64 -3.48 -14.74
N ALA A 22 1.08 -2.21 -14.81
CA ALA A 22 2.13 -1.83 -15.75
C ALA A 22 3.41 -2.60 -15.45
N HIS A 23 4.18 -2.93 -16.50
CA HIS A 23 5.40 -3.71 -16.33
C HIS A 23 6.35 -3.06 -15.32
N GLN A 24 6.79 -3.84 -14.34
CA GLN A 24 7.61 -3.40 -13.22
C GLN A 24 9.06 -3.82 -13.42
N GLN A 25 10.00 -2.92 -13.18
CA GLN A 25 11.42 -3.24 -13.13
C GLN A 25 11.86 -3.73 -11.74
N ALA A 26 11.11 -3.40 -10.71
CA ALA A 26 11.38 -3.83 -9.33
C ALA A 26 10.15 -3.67 -8.42
N VAL A 27 10.20 -4.35 -7.27
CA VAL A 27 9.36 -4.09 -6.10
C VAL A 27 10.27 -3.85 -4.91
N TRP A 28 10.01 -2.79 -4.16
CA TRP A 28 10.69 -2.49 -2.90
C TRP A 28 9.91 -3.04 -1.72
N MET A 29 10.65 -3.49 -0.73
CA MET A 29 10.24 -3.78 0.64
C MET A 29 11.25 -3.14 1.59
N ILE A 30 10.88 -3.00 2.86
CA ILE A 30 11.76 -2.47 3.92
C ILE A 30 11.79 -3.48 5.08
N TRP A 31 12.92 -3.60 5.74
CA TRP A 31 13.14 -4.56 6.82
C TRP A 31 12.33 -4.23 8.08
N PRO A 32 11.47 -5.14 8.60
CA PRO A 32 10.72 -4.92 9.83
C PRO A 32 11.61 -5.19 11.05
N PHE A 33 11.71 -4.21 11.95
CA PHE A 33 12.59 -4.33 13.13
C PHE A 33 12.06 -3.62 14.38
N ARG A 34 11.06 -2.75 14.23
CA ARG A 34 10.58 -1.86 15.28
C ARG A 34 9.91 -2.64 16.43
N PRO A 35 10.46 -2.69 17.67
CA PRO A 35 9.95 -3.59 18.72
C PRO A 35 8.63 -3.13 19.34
N ASP A 36 8.27 -1.84 19.21
CA ASP A 36 7.01 -1.28 19.68
C ASP A 36 5.89 -1.32 18.61
N ASN A 37 6.14 -1.99 17.47
CA ASN A 37 5.14 -2.33 16.48
C ASN A 37 5.15 -3.83 16.15
N TRP A 38 6.33 -4.43 16.05
CA TRP A 38 6.52 -5.82 15.64
C TRP A 38 6.92 -6.69 16.83
N ARG A 39 6.10 -7.70 17.16
CA ARG A 39 6.41 -8.59 18.28
C ARG A 39 7.77 -9.26 18.12
N GLU A 40 8.46 -9.48 19.25
CA GLU A 40 9.82 -10.06 19.29
C GLU A 40 10.81 -9.29 18.36
N ALA A 41 10.73 -7.94 18.36
CA ALA A 41 11.55 -7.06 17.53
C ALA A 41 11.56 -7.44 16.04
N GLY A 42 10.43 -7.88 15.53
CA GLY A 42 10.20 -8.20 14.13
C GLY A 42 10.59 -9.64 13.71
N ARG A 43 11.06 -10.48 14.62
CA ARG A 43 11.55 -11.85 14.26
C ARG A 43 10.54 -12.67 13.46
N PHE A 44 9.26 -12.64 13.79
CA PHE A 44 8.22 -13.35 13.07
C PHE A 44 7.84 -12.65 11.76
N ALA A 45 7.76 -11.33 11.79
CA ALA A 45 7.52 -10.52 10.61
C ALA A 45 8.64 -10.70 9.55
N GLN A 46 9.91 -10.70 9.96
CA GLN A 46 11.07 -10.94 9.08
C GLN A 46 10.95 -12.24 8.32
N ALA A 47 10.54 -13.32 8.98
CA ALA A 47 10.32 -14.62 8.32
C ALA A 47 9.14 -14.57 7.31
N THR A 48 8.11 -13.79 7.59
CA THR A 48 6.97 -13.58 6.69
C THR A 48 7.36 -12.72 5.50
N PHE A 49 8.11 -11.64 5.73
CA PHE A 49 8.66 -10.76 4.66
C PHE A 49 9.56 -11.55 3.70
N ALA A 50 10.37 -12.48 4.20
CA ALA A 50 11.17 -13.36 3.35
C ALA A 50 10.30 -14.20 2.41
N LYS A 51 9.16 -14.73 2.87
CA LYS A 51 8.20 -15.48 2.04
C LYS A 51 7.52 -14.61 1.01
N VAL A 52 7.14 -13.38 1.38
CA VAL A 52 6.56 -12.40 0.45
C VAL A 52 7.59 -12.02 -0.62
N ALA A 53 8.83 -11.70 -0.21
CA ALA A 53 9.93 -11.38 -1.12
C ALA A 53 10.24 -12.53 -2.09
N ASP A 54 10.20 -13.79 -1.60
CA ASP A 54 10.39 -14.97 -2.45
C ASP A 54 9.27 -15.12 -3.47
N ALA A 55 8.01 -14.95 -3.05
CA ALA A 55 6.85 -15.04 -3.94
C ALA A 55 6.88 -13.95 -5.04
N ILE A 56 7.23 -12.72 -4.71
CA ILE A 56 7.39 -11.61 -5.67
C ILE A 56 8.57 -11.88 -6.60
N GLY A 57 9.69 -12.32 -6.04
CA GLY A 57 10.97 -12.52 -6.73
C GLY A 57 10.93 -13.57 -7.85
N GLN A 58 9.88 -14.41 -7.90
CA GLN A 58 9.66 -15.35 -9.00
C GLN A 58 9.28 -14.65 -10.33
N ALA A 59 8.76 -13.43 -10.27
CA ALA A 59 8.25 -12.70 -11.43
C ALA A 59 8.85 -11.29 -11.58
N THR A 60 9.22 -10.65 -10.48
CA THR A 60 9.69 -9.26 -10.45
C THR A 60 10.89 -9.14 -9.50
N PRO A 61 11.99 -8.47 -9.89
CA PRO A 61 13.12 -8.22 -8.99
C PRO A 61 12.70 -7.53 -7.69
N VAL A 62 13.24 -7.98 -6.55
CA VAL A 62 12.93 -7.43 -5.23
C VAL A 62 14.14 -6.72 -4.65
N PHE A 63 13.93 -5.50 -4.17
CA PHE A 63 14.87 -4.75 -3.35
C PHE A 63 14.36 -4.68 -1.91
N MET A 64 15.26 -4.90 -0.95
CA MET A 64 14.96 -4.78 0.48
C MET A 64 15.84 -3.70 1.09
N GLY A 65 15.21 -2.59 1.51
CA GLY A 65 15.87 -1.57 2.30
C GLY A 65 16.11 -2.06 3.73
N VAL A 66 17.35 -2.02 4.20
CA VAL A 66 17.75 -2.58 5.50
C VAL A 66 18.61 -1.58 6.25
N PRO A 67 18.26 -1.18 7.50
CA PRO A 67 19.17 -0.37 8.30
C PRO A 67 20.50 -1.09 8.56
N ALA A 68 21.61 -0.34 8.57
CA ALA A 68 22.98 -0.85 8.61
C ALA A 68 23.20 -1.95 9.66
N GLN A 69 22.63 -1.76 10.87
CA GLN A 69 22.78 -2.70 11.99
C GLN A 69 22.11 -4.06 11.77
N PHE A 70 21.19 -4.18 10.81
CA PHE A 70 20.46 -5.42 10.51
C PHE A 70 20.91 -6.11 9.22
N MET A 71 21.89 -5.57 8.50
CA MET A 71 22.33 -6.12 7.20
C MET A 71 22.78 -7.57 7.26
N GLU A 72 23.49 -7.98 8.30
CA GLU A 72 23.93 -9.39 8.46
C GLU A 72 22.75 -10.31 8.75
N GLN A 73 21.82 -9.87 9.60
CA GLN A 73 20.59 -10.61 9.90
C GLN A 73 19.73 -10.77 8.64
N ALA A 74 19.53 -9.71 7.87
CA ALA A 74 18.76 -9.75 6.64
C ALA A 74 19.38 -10.70 5.61
N ARG A 75 20.71 -10.72 5.45
CA ARG A 75 21.40 -11.67 4.57
C ARG A 75 21.20 -13.14 4.97
N ALA A 76 21.06 -13.41 6.27
CA ALA A 76 20.84 -14.77 6.76
C ALA A 76 19.40 -15.27 6.53
N ILE A 77 18.44 -14.36 6.37
CA ILE A 77 17.00 -14.67 6.32
C ILE A 77 16.42 -14.52 4.91
N MET A 78 16.86 -13.48 4.17
CA MET A 78 16.30 -13.18 2.85
C MET A 78 16.75 -14.18 1.78
N PRO A 79 15.88 -14.51 0.81
CA PRO A 79 16.27 -15.31 -0.36
C PRO A 79 17.43 -14.66 -1.12
N ALA A 80 18.32 -15.48 -1.67
CA ALA A 80 19.55 -15.01 -2.33
C ALA A 80 19.33 -14.12 -3.57
N HIS A 81 18.15 -14.18 -4.16
CA HIS A 81 17.76 -13.33 -5.31
C HIS A 81 17.25 -11.94 -4.92
N VAL A 82 17.04 -11.68 -3.63
CA VAL A 82 16.63 -10.37 -3.12
C VAL A 82 17.84 -9.45 -3.02
N THR A 83 17.76 -8.26 -3.61
CA THR A 83 18.82 -7.25 -3.51
C THR A 83 18.69 -6.48 -2.21
N LEU A 84 19.64 -6.64 -1.29
CA LEU A 84 19.68 -5.88 -0.05
C LEU A 84 20.36 -4.53 -0.27
N VAL A 85 19.71 -3.46 0.17
CA VAL A 85 20.20 -2.08 0.09
C VAL A 85 20.28 -1.50 1.50
N GLU A 86 21.46 -1.03 1.89
CA GLU A 86 21.59 -0.32 3.17
C GLU A 86 20.79 0.97 3.12
N MET A 87 19.76 1.07 3.96
CA MET A 87 18.84 2.20 3.99
C MET A 87 18.26 2.37 5.40
N ALA A 88 18.40 3.55 5.97
CA ALA A 88 17.76 3.88 7.25
C ALA A 88 16.25 4.07 7.06
N SER A 89 15.47 3.61 8.03
CA SER A 89 14.03 3.79 8.14
C SER A 89 13.62 3.78 9.61
N ASP A 90 12.42 4.26 9.92
CA ASP A 90 11.83 4.16 11.26
C ASP A 90 10.89 2.94 11.38
N ASP A 91 10.24 2.53 10.27
CA ASP A 91 9.50 1.28 10.13
C ASP A 91 9.57 0.76 8.68
N CYS A 92 8.70 -0.14 8.27
CA CYS A 92 8.85 -0.95 7.05
C CYS A 92 7.72 -0.82 6.03
N TRP A 93 6.94 0.24 6.08
CA TRP A 93 5.76 0.46 5.25
C TRP A 93 6.11 1.10 3.90
N ALA A 94 6.72 0.30 3.02
CA ALA A 94 7.27 0.77 1.75
C ALA A 94 6.22 1.40 0.81
N ARG A 95 4.96 0.98 0.90
CA ARG A 95 3.85 1.57 0.13
C ARG A 95 3.64 3.03 0.45
N ASP A 96 3.73 3.37 1.74
CA ASP A 96 3.33 4.66 2.25
C ASP A 96 4.49 5.65 2.37
N THR A 97 5.70 5.14 2.59
CA THR A 97 6.92 5.94 2.70
C THR A 97 7.71 6.00 1.38
N GLY A 98 7.44 5.08 0.45
CA GLY A 98 8.11 5.04 -0.85
C GLY A 98 7.52 6.04 -1.87
N PRO A 99 8.24 6.30 -2.97
CA PRO A 99 7.80 7.24 -3.98
C PRO A 99 6.66 6.69 -4.83
N THR A 100 5.74 7.54 -5.26
CA THR A 100 4.85 7.22 -6.38
C THR A 100 5.60 7.45 -7.69
N ILE A 101 5.76 6.40 -8.50
CA ILE A 101 6.44 6.52 -9.79
C ILE A 101 5.46 6.96 -10.87
N VAL A 102 5.89 7.96 -11.63
CA VAL A 102 5.18 8.50 -12.81
C VAL A 102 6.00 8.27 -14.06
N THR A 103 5.32 8.01 -15.16
CA THR A 103 5.95 7.69 -16.46
C THR A 103 5.41 8.59 -17.56
N ASN A 104 6.20 8.78 -18.62
CA ASN A 104 5.76 9.52 -19.82
C ASN A 104 5.76 8.62 -21.06
N THR A 105 5.29 9.15 -22.18
CA THR A 105 5.20 8.42 -23.46
C THR A 105 6.56 8.08 -24.08
N ALA A 106 7.65 8.68 -23.59
CA ALA A 106 9.02 8.35 -24.01
C ALA A 106 9.62 7.19 -23.19
N GLY A 107 8.89 6.69 -22.19
CA GLY A 107 9.34 5.62 -21.29
C GLY A 107 10.27 6.11 -20.17
N GLU A 108 10.31 7.41 -19.92
CA GLU A 108 11.05 7.95 -18.77
C GLU A 108 10.24 7.73 -17.48
N CYS A 109 10.95 7.48 -16.37
CA CYS A 109 10.39 7.34 -15.05
C CYS A 109 10.92 8.45 -14.13
N ARG A 110 10.04 9.03 -13.33
CA ARG A 110 10.39 9.94 -12.23
C ARG A 110 9.55 9.59 -11.00
N GLY A 111 9.97 10.06 -9.82
CA GLY A 111 9.24 9.81 -8.59
C GLY A 111 8.56 11.06 -8.06
N VAL A 112 7.36 10.87 -7.50
CA VAL A 112 6.71 11.84 -6.63
C VAL A 112 7.04 11.47 -5.20
N ASP A 113 7.64 12.39 -4.48
CA ASP A 113 8.01 12.30 -3.09
C ASP A 113 6.98 13.10 -2.27
N TRP A 114 6.13 12.38 -1.53
CA TRP A 114 5.04 12.94 -0.73
C TRP A 114 5.52 13.21 0.69
N GLY A 115 4.94 14.21 1.35
CA GLY A 115 5.13 14.35 2.78
C GLY A 115 4.54 13.16 3.53
N PHE A 116 5.26 12.68 4.55
CA PHE A 116 4.84 11.59 5.42
C PHE A 116 4.80 12.05 6.89
N ASN A 117 3.78 11.65 7.64
CA ASN A 117 3.63 12.04 9.04
C ASN A 117 3.18 10.90 9.97
N ALA A 118 3.57 9.68 9.63
CA ALA A 118 3.19 8.47 10.36
C ALA A 118 1.65 8.34 10.54
N TRP A 119 0.88 8.63 9.48
CA TRP A 119 -0.59 8.54 9.40
C TRP A 119 -1.35 9.43 10.38
N GLY A 120 -0.78 10.53 10.86
CA GLY A 120 -1.54 11.40 11.75
C GLY A 120 -0.72 12.44 12.50
N GLY A 121 0.58 12.43 12.32
CA GLY A 121 1.49 13.39 12.95
C GLY A 121 1.52 13.29 14.47
N HIS A 122 1.75 14.40 15.15
CA HIS A 122 1.84 14.41 16.62
C HIS A 122 0.50 14.21 17.34
N LYS A 123 -0.65 14.26 16.63
CA LYS A 123 -1.98 14.14 17.26
C LYS A 123 -2.59 12.74 17.14
N GLY A 124 -2.28 12.03 16.08
CA GLY A 124 -2.89 10.74 15.77
C GLY A 124 -1.96 9.77 15.06
N GLY A 125 -0.68 10.13 14.92
CA GLY A 125 0.31 9.27 14.27
C GLY A 125 0.55 7.97 15.03
N LEU A 126 0.87 6.92 14.28
CA LEU A 126 1.01 5.57 14.84
C LEU A 126 2.35 5.36 15.54
N TYR A 127 3.35 6.19 15.29
CA TYR A 127 4.65 6.19 15.99
C TYR A 127 5.39 7.52 15.88
N TYR A 128 6.44 7.66 16.67
CA TYR A 128 7.36 8.80 16.67
C TYR A 128 8.78 8.35 17.06
N PRO A 129 9.88 8.89 16.46
CA PRO A 129 9.89 9.79 15.31
C PRO A 129 9.60 9.05 13.98
N TRP A 130 9.44 9.81 12.86
CA TRP A 130 9.27 9.28 11.49
C TRP A 130 10.20 9.96 10.48
N ASN A 131 11.22 10.69 10.95
CA ASN A 131 12.11 11.47 10.09
C ASN A 131 12.98 10.63 9.14
N GLN A 132 13.22 9.35 9.44
CA GLN A 132 13.91 8.46 8.52
C GLN A 132 12.95 7.97 7.43
N ASP A 133 11.69 7.80 7.76
CA ASP A 133 10.66 7.38 6.82
C ASP A 133 10.30 8.49 5.82
N GLU A 134 10.37 9.76 6.21
CA GLU A 134 10.25 10.91 5.28
C GLU A 134 11.33 10.91 4.18
N GLU A 135 12.48 10.29 4.40
CA GLU A 135 13.58 10.24 3.45
C GLU A 135 13.57 8.96 2.57
N VAL A 136 12.69 8.02 2.84
CA VAL A 136 12.65 6.73 2.13
C VAL A 136 12.42 6.90 0.64
N ALA A 137 11.46 7.74 0.24
CA ALA A 137 11.16 8.00 -1.16
C ALA A 137 12.39 8.52 -1.92
N ALA A 138 13.08 9.52 -1.37
CA ALA A 138 14.30 10.08 -1.96
C ALA A 138 15.41 9.01 -2.10
N ARG A 139 15.62 8.19 -1.05
CA ARG A 139 16.64 7.12 -1.06
C ARG A 139 16.35 6.03 -2.10
N MET A 140 15.08 5.63 -2.25
CA MET A 140 14.68 4.69 -3.31
C MET A 140 14.91 5.27 -4.70
N LEU A 141 14.57 6.54 -4.92
CA LEU A 141 14.79 7.23 -6.20
C LEU A 141 16.28 7.37 -6.53
N GLU A 142 17.12 7.69 -5.55
CA GLU A 142 18.58 7.73 -5.71
C GLU A 142 19.14 6.36 -6.15
N GLN A 143 18.65 5.26 -5.57
CA GLN A 143 19.06 3.91 -5.93
C GLN A 143 18.75 3.59 -7.41
N HIS A 144 17.67 4.13 -7.95
CA HIS A 144 17.28 3.95 -9.35
C HIS A 144 17.75 5.08 -10.29
N GLY A 145 18.39 6.13 -9.76
CA GLY A 145 18.82 7.30 -10.54
C GLY A 145 17.66 8.07 -11.16
N MET A 146 16.49 8.10 -10.50
CA MET A 146 15.29 8.78 -10.96
C MET A 146 15.18 10.18 -10.35
N ASP A 147 14.90 11.17 -11.17
CA ASP A 147 14.60 12.53 -10.71
C ASP A 147 13.28 12.53 -9.91
N ARG A 148 13.12 13.50 -9.00
CA ARG A 148 11.98 13.57 -8.10
C ARG A 148 11.19 14.87 -8.24
N TYR A 149 9.91 14.78 -7.94
CA TYR A 149 9.03 15.91 -7.66
C TYR A 149 8.73 15.92 -6.17
N ASP A 150 9.05 17.02 -5.50
CA ASP A 150 8.72 17.24 -4.10
C ASP A 150 7.27 17.75 -4.00
N ALA A 151 6.36 16.95 -3.47
CA ALA A 151 4.94 17.26 -3.49
C ALA A 151 4.50 17.93 -2.18
N PRO A 152 3.75 19.05 -2.24
CA PRO A 152 3.33 19.80 -1.07
C PRO A 152 2.07 19.21 -0.42
N LEU A 153 2.01 17.90 -0.24
CA LEU A 153 0.86 17.17 0.27
C LEU A 153 1.33 16.03 1.16
N ILE A 154 0.76 15.91 2.36
CA ILE A 154 0.87 14.67 3.16
C ILE A 154 -0.01 13.64 2.47
N LEU A 155 0.60 12.55 1.99
CA LEU A 155 -0.10 11.48 1.29
C LEU A 155 0.68 10.18 1.36
N GLU A 156 0.02 9.11 1.66
CA GLU A 156 0.54 7.75 1.62
C GLU A 156 0.12 7.03 0.33
N GLY A 157 0.98 6.20 -0.23
CA GLY A 157 0.68 5.44 -1.45
C GLY A 157 -0.52 4.50 -1.31
N GLY A 158 -0.79 3.99 -0.10
CA GLY A 158 -1.95 3.16 0.21
C GLY A 158 -3.27 3.91 0.23
N SER A 159 -3.25 5.24 0.30
CA SER A 159 -4.46 6.09 0.29
C SER A 159 -5.03 6.33 -1.11
N ILE A 160 -4.32 5.97 -2.18
CA ILE A 160 -4.71 6.17 -3.58
C ILE A 160 -4.56 4.90 -4.40
N HIS A 161 -5.40 4.72 -5.40
CA HIS A 161 -5.25 3.68 -6.43
C HIS A 161 -5.70 4.21 -7.79
N VAL A 162 -4.96 3.91 -8.87
CA VAL A 162 -5.25 4.44 -10.21
C VAL A 162 -5.44 3.34 -11.25
N ASP A 163 -6.24 3.62 -12.28
CA ASP A 163 -6.45 2.72 -13.41
C ASP A 163 -5.42 2.88 -14.55
N GLY A 164 -4.49 3.84 -14.42
CA GLY A 164 -3.53 4.18 -15.48
C GLY A 164 -4.15 4.90 -16.68
N GLU A 165 -5.46 5.13 -16.68
CA GLU A 165 -6.20 5.80 -17.78
C GLU A 165 -6.85 7.11 -17.33
N GLY A 166 -6.53 7.56 -16.13
CA GLY A 166 -6.89 8.87 -15.61
C GLY A 166 -7.94 8.85 -14.50
N THR A 167 -8.27 7.68 -13.94
CA THR A 167 -9.17 7.56 -12.78
C THR A 167 -8.38 7.28 -11.51
N CYS A 168 -8.72 7.96 -10.42
CA CYS A 168 -8.17 7.72 -9.09
C CYS A 168 -9.28 7.31 -8.12
N LEU A 169 -9.06 6.23 -7.38
CA LEU A 169 -9.84 5.80 -6.21
C LEU A 169 -9.18 6.30 -4.94
N THR A 170 -9.98 6.75 -3.98
CA THR A 170 -9.53 7.13 -2.64
C THR A 170 -10.70 7.11 -1.65
N THR A 171 -10.42 7.33 -0.36
CA THR A 171 -11.44 7.48 0.68
C THR A 171 -11.48 8.88 1.26
N ALA A 172 -12.67 9.33 1.66
CA ALA A 172 -12.85 10.60 2.37
C ALA A 172 -12.34 10.48 3.82
N GLU A 173 -12.53 9.32 4.46
CA GLU A 173 -12.04 9.01 5.80
C GLU A 173 -10.53 9.29 5.93
N CYS A 174 -9.73 8.99 4.90
CA CYS A 174 -8.30 9.24 4.88
C CYS A 174 -7.93 10.65 4.38
N LEU A 175 -8.18 10.95 3.11
CA LEU A 175 -7.64 12.18 2.51
C LEU A 175 -8.29 13.48 3.01
N LEU A 176 -9.49 13.41 3.59
CA LEU A 176 -10.15 14.56 4.21
C LEU A 176 -10.01 14.57 5.75
N ASN A 177 -9.22 13.65 6.32
CA ASN A 177 -8.96 13.64 7.74
C ASN A 177 -8.14 14.88 8.16
N GLU A 178 -8.49 15.47 9.29
CA GLU A 178 -7.81 16.66 9.84
C GLU A 178 -6.33 16.38 10.19
N ASN A 179 -5.95 15.12 10.31
CA ASN A 179 -4.58 14.71 10.64
C ASN A 179 -3.65 14.58 9.41
N ARG A 180 -4.12 14.89 8.21
CA ARG A 180 -3.32 14.94 6.98
C ARG A 180 -3.09 16.37 6.50
N ASN A 181 -4.06 16.95 5.77
CA ASN A 181 -3.96 18.26 5.13
C ASN A 181 -5.14 19.19 5.53
N PRO A 182 -5.30 19.57 6.82
CA PRO A 182 -6.49 20.28 7.31
C PRO A 182 -6.65 21.67 6.73
N HIS A 183 -5.62 22.22 6.11
CA HIS A 183 -5.63 23.54 5.45
C HIS A 183 -6.13 23.48 4.00
N LEU A 184 -6.36 22.29 3.45
CA LEU A 184 -6.80 22.08 2.06
C LEU A 184 -8.27 21.62 2.01
N THR A 185 -8.98 22.15 1.05
CA THR A 185 -10.31 21.66 0.67
C THR A 185 -10.18 20.41 -0.23
N LYS A 186 -11.26 19.63 -0.33
CA LYS A 186 -11.33 18.49 -1.28
C LYS A 186 -10.92 18.89 -2.69
N ALA A 187 -11.41 20.02 -3.20
CA ALA A 187 -11.08 20.50 -4.54
C ALA A 187 -9.58 20.82 -4.71
N GLN A 188 -8.92 21.33 -3.65
CA GLN A 188 -7.48 21.59 -3.67
C GLN A 188 -6.67 20.30 -3.61
N ILE A 189 -7.10 19.30 -2.81
CA ILE A 189 -6.49 17.96 -2.80
C ILE A 189 -6.60 17.33 -4.19
N GLU A 190 -7.78 17.35 -4.81
CA GLU A 190 -7.96 16.86 -6.18
C GLU A 190 -7.10 17.61 -7.21
N ALA A 191 -6.88 18.92 -7.03
CA ALA A 191 -5.98 19.69 -7.90
C ALA A 191 -4.53 19.19 -7.77
N HIS A 192 -4.04 18.96 -6.55
CA HIS A 192 -2.72 18.35 -6.34
C HIS A 192 -2.63 16.95 -6.95
N LEU A 193 -3.64 16.11 -6.77
CA LEU A 193 -3.63 14.77 -7.37
C LEU A 193 -3.65 14.83 -8.92
N ARG A 194 -4.33 15.80 -9.53
CA ARG A 194 -4.24 16.04 -10.99
C ARG A 194 -2.83 16.42 -11.41
N ASP A 195 -2.21 17.33 -10.68
CA ASP A 195 -0.88 17.83 -11.01
C ASP A 195 0.22 16.78 -10.82
N TYR A 196 0.12 15.95 -9.77
CA TYR A 196 1.17 15.00 -9.41
C TYR A 196 0.96 13.57 -9.93
N LEU A 197 -0.28 13.17 -10.20
CA LEU A 197 -0.59 11.84 -10.74
C LEU A 197 -1.03 11.86 -12.22
N GLY A 198 -1.38 13.02 -12.77
CA GLY A 198 -1.92 13.14 -14.12
C GLY A 198 -3.34 12.57 -14.28
N VAL A 199 -4.07 12.36 -13.18
CA VAL A 199 -5.44 11.85 -13.18
C VAL A 199 -6.46 12.94 -13.51
N LYS A 200 -7.65 12.54 -13.96
CA LYS A 200 -8.72 13.44 -14.43
C LYS A 200 -10.02 13.27 -13.68
N SER A 201 -10.30 12.05 -13.23
CA SER A 201 -11.54 11.67 -12.57
C SER A 201 -11.23 11.04 -11.21
N PHE A 202 -12.12 11.27 -10.25
CA PHE A 202 -11.98 10.76 -8.89
C PHE A 202 -13.22 9.98 -8.50
N ILE A 203 -13.02 8.84 -7.87
CA ILE A 203 -14.07 8.07 -7.21
C ILE A 203 -13.72 8.05 -5.73
N TRP A 204 -14.53 8.74 -4.94
CA TRP A 204 -14.38 8.86 -3.49
C TRP A 204 -15.31 7.88 -2.80
N LEU A 205 -14.76 6.94 -2.07
CA LEU A 205 -15.51 6.18 -1.07
C LEU A 205 -15.55 6.97 0.23
N ASP A 206 -16.63 6.83 1.01
CA ASP A 206 -16.74 7.60 2.27
C ASP A 206 -15.76 7.04 3.31
N GLU A 207 -15.72 5.72 3.47
CA GLU A 207 -14.97 5.02 4.51
C GLU A 207 -14.16 3.84 3.92
N GLY A 208 -13.06 3.49 4.60
CA GLY A 208 -12.27 2.30 4.33
C GLY A 208 -12.71 1.08 5.15
N VAL A 209 -11.79 0.14 5.39
CA VAL A 209 -12.05 -1.05 6.21
C VAL A 209 -12.23 -0.66 7.68
N TYR A 210 -13.19 -1.29 8.35
CA TYR A 210 -13.48 -1.04 9.76
C TYR A 210 -12.26 -1.35 10.64
N MET A 211 -11.91 -0.43 11.54
CA MET A 211 -10.73 -0.48 12.41
C MET A 211 -9.38 -0.40 11.67
N ASP A 212 -9.36 0.07 10.43
CA ASP A 212 -8.11 0.39 9.76
C ASP A 212 -7.44 1.61 10.42
N GLU A 213 -6.29 1.38 11.04
CA GLU A 213 -5.57 2.39 11.82
C GLU A 213 -4.89 3.48 10.95
N THR A 214 -4.91 3.32 9.62
CA THR A 214 -4.44 4.32 8.66
C THR A 214 -5.52 5.35 8.28
N ASP A 215 -6.66 5.36 8.98
CA ASP A 215 -7.86 6.12 8.67
C ASP A 215 -8.51 5.67 7.35
N GLY A 216 -8.58 4.36 7.13
CA GLY A 216 -9.33 3.79 6.02
C GLY A 216 -8.68 3.93 4.65
N HIS A 217 -7.44 3.51 4.52
CA HIS A 217 -6.75 3.44 3.23
C HIS A 217 -7.55 2.69 2.17
N ILE A 218 -7.50 3.19 0.93
CA ILE A 218 -8.22 2.59 -0.19
C ILE A 218 -7.68 1.19 -0.54
N ASP A 219 -6.40 0.91 -0.33
CA ASP A 219 -5.75 -0.34 -0.69
C ASP A 219 -6.22 -1.55 0.15
N ASN A 220 -6.84 -1.31 1.32
CA ASN A 220 -7.55 -2.33 2.09
C ASN A 220 -9.01 -2.50 1.63
N MET A 221 -9.62 -1.45 1.06
CA MET A 221 -11.05 -1.41 0.78
C MET A 221 -11.39 -1.74 -0.66
N CYS A 222 -10.67 -1.12 -1.62
CA CYS A 222 -10.98 -1.26 -3.04
C CYS A 222 -9.77 -0.94 -3.91
N CYS A 223 -9.52 -1.75 -4.94
CA CYS A 223 -8.45 -1.50 -5.90
C CYS A 223 -8.92 -1.76 -7.34
N PHE A 224 -8.33 -1.07 -8.31
CA PHE A 224 -8.46 -1.43 -9.71
C PHE A 224 -7.71 -2.75 -10.00
N VAL A 225 -8.35 -3.63 -10.76
CA VAL A 225 -7.75 -4.89 -11.21
C VAL A 225 -7.46 -4.88 -12.70
N ARG A 226 -8.17 -4.03 -13.45
CA ARG A 226 -7.96 -3.62 -14.83
C ARG A 226 -8.82 -2.41 -15.15
N PRO A 227 -8.67 -1.75 -16.32
CA PRO A 227 -9.52 -0.62 -16.69
C PRO A 227 -11.02 -0.99 -16.64
N GLY A 228 -11.80 -0.23 -15.87
CA GLY A 228 -13.24 -0.45 -15.70
C GLY A 228 -13.63 -1.59 -14.75
N GLU A 229 -12.69 -2.24 -14.05
CA GLU A 229 -12.98 -3.29 -13.08
C GLU A 229 -12.25 -3.04 -11.76
N VAL A 230 -12.94 -3.28 -10.65
CA VAL A 230 -12.39 -3.12 -9.29
C VAL A 230 -12.68 -4.34 -8.42
N ALA A 231 -11.80 -4.61 -7.46
CA ALA A 231 -12.04 -5.55 -6.37
C ALA A 231 -12.45 -4.76 -5.12
N LEU A 232 -13.49 -5.22 -4.44
CA LEU A 232 -14.06 -4.58 -3.25
C LEU A 232 -14.05 -5.57 -2.07
N HIS A 233 -13.58 -5.11 -0.92
CA HIS A 233 -13.70 -5.83 0.35
C HIS A 233 -15.17 -5.98 0.74
N TRP A 234 -15.64 -7.22 0.97
CA TRP A 234 -17.05 -7.53 1.11
C TRP A 234 -17.34 -8.53 2.22
N THR A 235 -18.43 -8.28 2.93
CA THR A 235 -19.05 -9.28 3.83
C THR A 235 -20.55 -9.31 3.58
N ASP A 236 -21.15 -10.50 3.73
CA ASP A 236 -22.61 -10.68 3.70
C ASP A 236 -23.22 -10.67 5.12
N ASP A 237 -22.39 -10.58 6.18
CA ASP A 237 -22.87 -10.48 7.55
C ASP A 237 -23.35 -9.05 7.86
N GLU A 238 -24.67 -8.84 7.82
CA GLU A 238 -25.30 -7.56 8.11
C GLU A 238 -25.08 -7.06 9.54
N ASN A 239 -24.64 -7.95 10.46
CA ASN A 239 -24.33 -7.58 11.84
C ASN A 239 -22.86 -7.12 12.01
N ASP A 240 -21.99 -7.40 11.03
CA ASP A 240 -20.62 -6.92 11.07
C ASP A 240 -20.57 -5.41 10.69
N PRO A 241 -19.88 -4.56 11.48
CA PRO A 241 -19.73 -3.13 11.17
C PRO A 241 -19.19 -2.85 9.75
N GLN A 242 -18.43 -3.78 9.17
CA GLN A 242 -17.91 -3.66 7.81
C GLN A 242 -19.02 -3.70 6.75
N TYR A 243 -20.13 -4.39 6.99
CA TYR A 243 -21.21 -4.53 5.99
C TYR A 243 -21.72 -3.18 5.50
N ALA A 244 -22.02 -2.26 6.43
CA ALA A 244 -22.53 -0.93 6.07
C ALA A 244 -21.52 -0.13 5.23
N ARG A 245 -20.22 -0.21 5.56
CA ARG A 245 -19.13 0.44 4.82
C ARG A 245 -18.99 -0.15 3.41
N SER A 246 -18.96 -1.48 3.29
CA SER A 246 -18.88 -2.18 2.00
C SER A 246 -20.10 -1.93 1.12
N LEU A 247 -21.30 -1.88 1.70
CA LEU A 247 -22.54 -1.58 0.97
C LEU A 247 -22.55 -0.14 0.42
N ALA A 248 -22.15 0.83 1.23
CA ALA A 248 -22.01 2.23 0.81
C ALA A 248 -21.00 2.38 -0.33
N ALA A 249 -19.84 1.71 -0.21
CA ALA A 249 -18.82 1.70 -1.25
C ALA A 249 -19.35 1.06 -2.56
N LEU A 250 -20.06 -0.06 -2.48
CA LEU A 250 -20.65 -0.72 -3.64
C LEU A 250 -21.61 0.23 -4.39
N GLN A 251 -22.48 0.95 -3.66
CA GLN A 251 -23.41 1.90 -4.25
C GLN A 251 -22.69 3.04 -5.00
N VAL A 252 -21.60 3.57 -4.44
CA VAL A 252 -20.77 4.57 -5.10
C VAL A 252 -20.14 4.00 -6.37
N LEU A 253 -19.54 2.82 -6.30
CA LEU A 253 -18.85 2.17 -7.43
C LEU A 253 -19.82 1.83 -8.58
N GLU A 254 -21.03 1.32 -8.28
CA GLU A 254 -22.05 1.00 -9.28
C GLU A 254 -22.62 2.26 -9.98
N ALA A 255 -22.66 3.39 -9.25
CA ALA A 255 -23.09 4.68 -9.80
C ALA A 255 -21.99 5.35 -10.63
N ALA A 256 -20.71 5.10 -10.30
CA ALA A 256 -19.56 5.77 -10.90
C ALA A 256 -19.33 5.39 -12.38
N VAL A 257 -18.58 6.26 -13.04
CA VAL A 257 -17.93 6.00 -14.33
C VAL A 257 -16.46 6.41 -14.23
N ASP A 258 -15.60 5.70 -14.93
CA ASP A 258 -14.18 6.04 -14.99
C ASP A 258 -13.91 7.24 -15.92
N ALA A 259 -12.65 7.66 -16.02
CA ALA A 259 -12.22 8.78 -16.86
C ALA A 259 -12.49 8.57 -18.37
N LYS A 260 -12.80 7.35 -18.81
CA LYS A 260 -13.19 7.00 -20.17
C LYS A 260 -14.70 6.86 -20.35
N GLY A 261 -15.49 7.08 -19.30
CA GLY A 261 -16.94 6.96 -19.31
C GLY A 261 -17.47 5.52 -19.18
N ARG A 262 -16.63 4.54 -18.80
CA ARG A 262 -17.04 3.15 -18.57
C ARG A 262 -17.67 2.99 -17.20
N LYS A 263 -18.75 2.20 -17.12
CA LYS A 263 -19.27 1.69 -15.86
C LYS A 263 -18.28 0.70 -15.26
N LEU A 264 -18.22 0.69 -13.92
CA LEU A 264 -17.34 -0.25 -13.22
C LEU A 264 -18.00 -1.61 -13.03
N LYS A 265 -17.23 -2.68 -13.27
CA LYS A 265 -17.55 -4.01 -12.79
C LYS A 265 -16.91 -4.18 -11.42
N VAL A 266 -17.70 -4.61 -10.44
CA VAL A 266 -17.23 -4.81 -9.07
C VAL A 266 -17.12 -6.29 -8.77
N TRP A 267 -15.91 -6.73 -8.39
CA TRP A 267 -15.61 -8.04 -7.87
C TRP A 267 -15.64 -7.97 -6.34
N LYS A 268 -16.43 -8.82 -5.70
CA LYS A 268 -16.50 -8.90 -4.25
C LYS A 268 -15.50 -9.92 -3.76
N LEU A 269 -14.49 -9.49 -3.01
CA LEU A 269 -13.58 -10.37 -2.30
C LEU A 269 -14.10 -10.55 -0.87
N PRO A 270 -14.17 -11.79 -0.35
CA PRO A 270 -14.72 -12.04 0.97
C PRO A 270 -13.87 -11.36 2.06
N GLN A 271 -14.52 -10.92 3.14
CA GLN A 271 -13.83 -10.52 4.35
C GLN A 271 -13.27 -11.76 5.04
N PRO A 272 -11.98 -11.77 5.47
CA PRO A 272 -11.50 -12.79 6.39
C PRO A 272 -12.13 -12.56 7.76
N GLY A 273 -12.66 -13.62 8.40
CA GLY A 273 -13.24 -13.75 9.76
C GLY A 273 -13.97 -12.56 10.27
N PRO A 274 -14.22 -12.20 11.50
CA PRO A 274 -13.48 -11.16 12.21
C PRO A 274 -12.21 -11.70 12.89
N LEU A 275 -11.07 -11.04 12.65
CA LEU A 275 -9.78 -11.43 13.22
C LEU A 275 -9.44 -10.53 14.41
N TYR A 276 -8.87 -11.11 15.46
CA TYR A 276 -8.50 -10.41 16.67
C TYR A 276 -7.06 -10.71 17.07
N CYS A 277 -6.40 -9.74 17.72
CA CYS A 277 -5.10 -9.92 18.36
C CYS A 277 -5.27 -10.80 19.61
N THR A 278 -4.41 -11.79 19.79
CA THR A 278 -4.42 -12.62 21.01
C THR A 278 -3.60 -11.98 22.13
N GLU A 279 -3.78 -12.45 23.38
CA GLU A 279 -2.96 -12.01 24.52
C GLU A 279 -1.47 -12.29 24.30
N GLU A 280 -1.11 -13.43 23.73
CA GLU A 280 0.27 -13.81 23.44
C GLU A 280 0.89 -12.88 22.38
N GLU A 281 0.13 -12.55 21.32
CA GLU A 281 0.58 -11.66 20.26
C GLU A 281 0.79 -10.22 20.77
N SER A 282 -0.16 -9.72 21.55
CA SER A 282 -0.06 -8.41 22.20
C SER A 282 1.12 -8.32 23.18
N ALA A 283 1.32 -9.34 24.01
CA ALA A 283 2.41 -9.38 24.98
C ALA A 283 3.81 -9.43 24.34
N GLY A 284 3.91 -9.83 23.08
CA GLY A 284 5.17 -9.85 22.33
C GLY A 284 5.64 -8.51 21.80
N VAL A 285 4.81 -7.44 21.91
CA VAL A 285 5.12 -6.08 21.46
C VAL A 285 5.60 -5.24 22.64
N GLU A 286 6.73 -4.55 22.48
CA GLU A 286 7.29 -3.71 23.54
C GLU A 286 6.53 -2.39 23.66
N SER A 287 6.52 -1.81 24.87
CA SER A 287 6.00 -0.46 25.06
C SER A 287 6.99 0.57 24.52
N GLY A 288 6.51 1.49 23.68
CA GLY A 288 7.33 2.52 23.05
C GLY A 288 6.50 3.72 22.60
N SER A 289 6.90 4.32 21.50
CA SER A 289 6.16 5.41 20.84
C SER A 289 5.11 4.91 19.85
N GLY A 290 5.12 3.60 19.56
CA GLY A 290 4.11 2.95 18.72
C GLY A 290 2.75 2.85 19.42
N VAL A 291 1.68 2.77 18.63
CA VAL A 291 0.33 2.52 19.14
C VAL A 291 0.29 1.13 19.79
N PRO A 292 -0.18 1.00 21.05
CA PRO A 292 -0.25 -0.29 21.73
C PRO A 292 -1.09 -1.31 20.95
N ARG A 293 -0.60 -2.54 20.86
CA ARG A 293 -1.35 -3.67 20.30
C ARG A 293 -2.18 -4.29 21.41
N GLU A 294 -3.46 -3.95 21.45
CA GLU A 294 -4.37 -4.43 22.49
C GLU A 294 -4.82 -5.86 22.23
N ALA A 295 -4.78 -6.71 23.27
CA ALA A 295 -5.39 -8.02 23.21
C ALA A 295 -6.90 -7.89 22.95
N GLU A 296 -7.47 -8.84 22.18
CA GLU A 296 -8.85 -8.82 21.71
C GLU A 296 -9.21 -7.63 20.79
N GLY A 297 -8.22 -6.77 20.43
CA GLY A 297 -8.38 -5.73 19.42
C GLY A 297 -8.67 -6.36 18.05
N ARG A 298 -9.69 -5.83 17.35
CA ARG A 298 -10.03 -6.29 15.99
C ARG A 298 -8.97 -5.81 14.99
N LEU A 299 -8.54 -6.71 14.13
CA LEU A 299 -7.56 -6.45 13.07
C LEU A 299 -8.28 -6.16 11.74
N ALA A 300 -7.82 -5.16 11.01
CA ALA A 300 -8.38 -4.76 9.71
C ALA A 300 -7.87 -5.65 8.56
N GLY A 301 -8.15 -6.95 8.62
CA GLY A 301 -7.74 -7.91 7.60
C GLY A 301 -8.51 -7.76 6.30
N SER A 302 -7.80 -7.76 5.16
CA SER A 302 -8.41 -7.66 3.84
C SER A 302 -7.63 -8.42 2.78
N TYR A 303 -8.33 -9.23 1.97
CA TYR A 303 -7.76 -9.86 0.78
C TYR A 303 -7.56 -8.88 -0.38
N VAL A 304 -8.16 -7.67 -0.33
CA VAL A 304 -7.92 -6.61 -1.33
C VAL A 304 -6.49 -6.06 -1.25
N ASN A 305 -5.82 -6.23 -0.10
CA ASN A 305 -4.44 -5.80 0.11
C ASN A 305 -3.42 -6.78 -0.50
N PHE A 306 -3.64 -7.16 -1.76
CA PHE A 306 -2.72 -7.96 -2.58
C PHE A 306 -1.82 -7.07 -3.43
N LEU A 307 -0.71 -7.62 -3.91
CA LEU A 307 0.20 -6.97 -4.85
C LEU A 307 0.07 -7.61 -6.24
N ILE A 308 -0.06 -6.78 -7.27
CA ILE A 308 0.06 -7.19 -8.68
C ILE A 308 1.54 -7.09 -9.08
N THR A 309 2.11 -8.18 -9.60
CA THR A 309 3.48 -8.24 -10.13
C THR A 309 3.46 -8.61 -11.61
N ASN A 310 4.65 -8.68 -12.27
CA ASN A 310 4.73 -9.00 -13.69
C ASN A 310 4.14 -10.36 -14.10
N GLY A 311 3.96 -11.29 -13.21
CA GLY A 311 3.44 -12.62 -13.54
C GLY A 311 2.73 -13.31 -12.39
N SER A 312 2.59 -12.65 -11.25
CA SER A 312 1.87 -13.21 -10.12
C SER A 312 1.05 -12.16 -9.37
N ILE A 313 0.02 -12.64 -8.69
CA ILE A 313 -0.73 -11.90 -7.69
C ILE A 313 -0.33 -12.48 -6.35
N VAL A 314 0.30 -11.68 -5.51
CA VAL A 314 0.71 -12.10 -4.16
C VAL A 314 -0.32 -11.57 -3.17
N TYR A 315 -1.06 -12.47 -2.53
CA TYR A 315 -2.15 -12.09 -1.62
C TYR A 315 -1.98 -12.70 -0.22
N PRO A 316 -2.53 -12.05 0.81
CA PRO A 316 -2.41 -12.55 2.18
C PRO A 316 -3.33 -13.75 2.44
N LEU A 317 -2.81 -14.82 3.05
CA LEU A 317 -3.61 -15.85 3.71
C LEU A 317 -3.85 -15.42 5.15
N LEU A 318 -5.12 -15.29 5.53
CA LEU A 318 -5.55 -14.69 6.80
C LEU A 318 -6.50 -15.58 7.58
N ASP A 319 -7.39 -16.33 6.89
CA ASP A 319 -8.41 -17.16 7.49
C ASP A 319 -8.67 -18.39 6.61
N ALA A 320 -8.39 -19.57 7.16
CA ALA A 320 -8.57 -20.84 6.46
C ALA A 320 -10.01 -21.07 5.95
N ALA A 321 -11.00 -20.40 6.54
CA ALA A 321 -12.39 -20.52 6.10
C ALA A 321 -12.67 -19.76 4.78
N THR A 322 -11.93 -18.68 4.50
CA THR A 322 -12.18 -17.79 3.35
C THR A 322 -11.01 -17.68 2.38
N ASP A 323 -9.80 -18.11 2.76
CA ASP A 323 -8.59 -18.06 1.91
C ASP A 323 -8.82 -18.73 0.55
N GLY A 324 -9.48 -19.90 0.52
CA GLY A 324 -9.74 -20.63 -0.72
C GLY A 324 -10.75 -19.94 -1.65
N GLU A 325 -11.73 -19.24 -1.10
CA GLU A 325 -12.68 -18.45 -1.89
C GLU A 325 -12.01 -17.20 -2.47
N ALA A 326 -11.21 -16.51 -1.66
CA ALA A 326 -10.42 -15.36 -2.11
C ALA A 326 -9.49 -15.75 -3.27
N GLN A 327 -8.77 -16.89 -3.13
CA GLN A 327 -7.92 -17.42 -4.19
C GLN A 327 -8.70 -17.66 -5.49
N ARG A 328 -9.84 -18.36 -5.41
CA ARG A 328 -10.66 -18.67 -6.57
C ARG A 328 -11.11 -17.39 -7.31
N ILE A 329 -11.55 -16.38 -6.57
CA ILE A 329 -11.97 -15.10 -7.17
C ILE A 329 -10.77 -14.36 -7.80
N LEU A 330 -9.62 -14.36 -7.14
CA LEU A 330 -8.40 -13.74 -7.70
C LEU A 330 -7.93 -14.47 -8.97
N GLU A 331 -8.03 -15.80 -9.05
CA GLU A 331 -7.75 -16.58 -10.25
C GLU A 331 -8.72 -16.25 -11.40
N GLU A 332 -10.00 -15.98 -11.11
CA GLU A 332 -10.95 -15.49 -12.11
C GLU A 332 -10.65 -14.07 -12.59
N ILE A 333 -10.24 -13.20 -11.66
CA ILE A 333 -9.86 -11.82 -11.97
C ILE A 333 -8.59 -11.80 -12.82
N PHE A 334 -7.59 -12.63 -12.50
CA PHE A 334 -6.24 -12.59 -13.10
C PHE A 334 -5.86 -13.92 -13.77
N PRO A 335 -6.55 -14.36 -14.82
CA PRO A 335 -6.34 -15.67 -15.42
C PRO A 335 -4.93 -15.84 -16.05
N GLU A 336 -4.23 -14.75 -16.34
CA GLU A 336 -2.87 -14.75 -16.90
C GLU A 336 -1.77 -14.71 -15.83
N HIS A 337 -2.15 -14.57 -14.54
CA HIS A 337 -1.22 -14.49 -13.43
C HIS A 337 -1.28 -15.72 -12.55
N LYS A 338 -0.15 -16.09 -11.96
CA LYS A 338 -0.14 -17.07 -10.88
C LYS A 338 -0.59 -16.41 -9.58
N VAL A 339 -1.69 -16.87 -9.01
CA VAL A 339 -2.15 -16.41 -7.69
C VAL A 339 -1.38 -17.14 -6.61
N VAL A 340 -0.69 -16.41 -5.74
CA VAL A 340 0.20 -16.94 -4.70
C VAL A 340 -0.23 -16.41 -3.33
N GLY A 341 -0.76 -17.29 -2.49
CA GLY A 341 -1.10 -16.97 -1.10
C GLY A 341 0.11 -17.08 -0.18
N VAL A 342 0.33 -16.08 0.66
CA VAL A 342 1.38 -16.08 1.69
C VAL A 342 0.74 -15.92 3.07
N PRO A 343 1.04 -16.79 4.06
CA PRO A 343 0.58 -16.58 5.43
C PRO A 343 1.02 -15.21 5.95
N ALA A 344 0.08 -14.31 6.22
CA ALA A 344 0.35 -12.89 6.44
C ALA A 344 -0.13 -12.35 7.79
N ARG A 345 -0.48 -13.23 8.73
CA ARG A 345 -0.94 -12.81 10.06
C ARG A 345 0.07 -11.90 10.76
N GLU A 346 1.37 -12.15 10.63
CA GLU A 346 2.42 -11.34 11.26
C GLU A 346 2.47 -9.91 10.68
N ILE A 347 2.15 -9.74 9.39
CA ILE A 347 2.06 -8.42 8.79
C ILE A 347 0.79 -7.71 9.30
N LEU A 348 -0.32 -8.43 9.36
CA LEU A 348 -1.60 -7.91 9.85
C LEU A 348 -1.50 -7.42 11.30
N LEU A 349 -0.77 -8.13 12.16
CA LEU A 349 -0.51 -7.72 13.54
C LEU A 349 0.27 -6.39 13.61
N GLY A 350 1.09 -6.08 12.61
CA GLY A 350 1.79 -4.80 12.48
C GLY A 350 0.88 -3.65 12.03
N GLY A 351 -0.35 -3.91 11.54
CA GLY A 351 -1.32 -2.90 11.17
C GLY A 351 -1.59 -2.76 9.67
N GLY A 352 -1.02 -3.63 8.82
CA GLY A 352 -1.23 -3.60 7.37
C GLY A 352 -1.16 -4.97 6.74
N ASN A 353 -0.89 -5.05 5.44
CA ASN A 353 -0.75 -6.32 4.74
C ASN A 353 0.24 -6.24 3.56
N ILE A 354 0.17 -7.17 2.61
CA ILE A 354 1.17 -7.38 1.55
C ILE A 354 1.34 -6.13 0.67
N HIS A 355 0.24 -5.46 0.28
CA HIS A 355 0.32 -4.22 -0.50
C HIS A 355 1.02 -3.11 0.30
N CYS A 356 0.69 -2.96 1.58
CA CYS A 356 1.24 -1.92 2.46
C CYS A 356 2.77 -2.02 2.64
N ILE A 357 3.34 -3.24 2.63
CA ILE A 357 4.78 -3.46 2.80
C ILE A 357 5.56 -3.44 1.49
N THR A 358 4.90 -3.18 0.37
CA THR A 358 5.50 -3.26 -0.98
C THR A 358 5.28 -1.99 -1.78
N GLN A 359 6.26 -1.60 -2.60
CA GLN A 359 6.16 -0.48 -3.55
C GLN A 359 6.75 -0.87 -4.90
N GLN A 360 5.93 -0.89 -5.94
CA GLN A 360 6.37 -1.20 -7.30
C GLN A 360 7.10 -0.02 -7.94
N ILE A 361 8.09 -0.36 -8.76
CA ILE A 361 8.81 0.57 -9.63
C ILE A 361 8.51 0.19 -11.08
N PRO A 362 7.62 0.91 -11.78
CA PRO A 362 7.34 0.67 -13.20
C PRO A 362 8.58 0.84 -14.09
N SER A 363 8.60 0.15 -15.23
CA SER A 363 9.73 0.20 -16.17
C SER A 363 9.65 1.34 -17.19
N GLY A 364 8.54 2.07 -17.25
CA GLY A 364 8.29 3.10 -18.25
C GLY A 364 8.04 2.57 -19.67
N LYS A 365 7.98 1.25 -19.84
CA LYS A 365 7.83 0.58 -21.16
C LYS A 365 6.48 -0.08 -21.29
#